data_53687b4358ea79e65d38613f9dfd749f
#
_entry.id   53687b4358ea79e65d38613f9dfd749f
#
_cell.length_a   1.000
_cell.length_b   1.000
_cell.length_c   1.000
_cell.angle_alpha   90.00
_cell.angle_beta   90.00
_cell.angle_gamma   90.00
#
_symmetry.space_group_name_H-M   'P 1'
#
loop_
_entity.id
_entity.type
_entity.pdbx_description
1 polymer ?
#
loop_
_entity_poly.entity_id
_entity_poly.type
_entity_poly.pdbx_seq_one_letter_code
_entity_poly.pdbx_strand_id
1 'polypeptide(L)' 'MGKMGLMTAKQFQSAIDRLGLSQVGAARLLGADPRTARRWALGERSVPTPIEILLRLMLAGKISADDIDGVRPS' A
#
# COMPACT_ATOMS: atom_id res chain seq x y z
N MET A 1 5.69 -20.02 11.05
CA MET A 1 5.79 -18.60 11.24
C MET A 1 5.97 -17.88 9.92
N GLY A 2 5.03 -17.05 9.57
CA GLY A 2 5.08 -16.33 8.31
C GLY A 2 6.15 -15.24 8.30
N LYS A 3 6.63 -14.92 7.13
CA LYS A 3 7.56 -13.80 6.98
C LYS A 3 6.77 -12.52 6.95
N MET A 4 6.91 -11.73 7.98
CA MET A 4 6.30 -10.41 8.00
C MET A 4 6.95 -9.55 6.93
N GLY A 5 6.16 -8.72 6.27
CA GLY A 5 6.71 -7.77 5.35
C GLY A 5 6.93 -8.28 3.92
N LEU A 6 6.38 -9.44 3.59
CA LEU A 6 6.50 -9.97 2.24
C LEU A 6 5.14 -10.08 1.57
N MET A 7 4.51 -8.93 1.37
CA MET A 7 3.29 -8.88 0.60
C MET A 7 3.61 -9.17 -0.86
N THR A 8 2.91 -10.15 -1.44
CA THR A 8 3.10 -10.48 -2.84
C THR A 8 2.46 -9.43 -3.74
N ALA A 9 2.84 -9.44 -5.02
CA ALA A 9 2.22 -8.54 -6.00
C ALA A 9 0.70 -8.71 -6.03
N LYS A 10 0.23 -9.95 -5.98
CA LYS A 10 -1.20 -10.24 -5.97
C LYS A 10 -1.88 -9.69 -4.72
N GLN A 11 -1.23 -9.83 -3.57
CA GLN A 11 -1.76 -9.31 -2.33
C GLN A 11 -1.81 -7.78 -2.35
N PHE A 12 -0.80 -7.14 -2.91
CA PHE A 12 -0.80 -5.69 -3.06
C PHE A 12 -1.93 -5.23 -3.96
N GLN A 13 -2.08 -5.84 -5.13
CA GLN A 13 -3.15 -5.51 -6.05
C GLN A 13 -4.52 -5.70 -5.41
N SER A 14 -4.71 -6.82 -4.72
CA SER A 14 -5.96 -7.10 -4.03
C SER A 14 -6.24 -6.07 -2.93
N ALA A 15 -5.21 -5.70 -2.19
CA ALA A 15 -5.35 -4.72 -1.10
C ALA A 15 -5.83 -3.37 -1.63
N ILE A 16 -5.16 -2.83 -2.64
CA ILE A 16 -5.54 -1.52 -3.17
C ILE A 16 -6.90 -1.58 -3.85
N ASP A 17 -7.23 -2.70 -4.50
CA ASP A 17 -8.52 -2.88 -5.14
C ASP A 17 -9.64 -2.86 -4.08
N ARG A 18 -9.46 -3.58 -2.99
CA ARG A 18 -10.44 -3.62 -1.90
C ARG A 18 -10.59 -2.27 -1.22
N LEU A 19 -9.54 -1.45 -1.25
CA LEU A 19 -9.58 -0.10 -0.69
C LEU A 19 -10.11 0.92 -1.69
N GLY A 20 -10.44 0.50 -2.91
CA GLY A 20 -10.95 1.39 -3.93
C GLY A 20 -9.88 2.32 -4.51
N LEU A 21 -8.62 1.92 -4.44
CA LEU A 21 -7.50 2.74 -4.92
C LEU A 21 -6.97 2.21 -6.24
N SER A 22 -6.59 3.14 -7.11
CA SER A 22 -5.78 2.80 -8.28
C SER A 22 -4.31 2.72 -7.85
N GLN A 23 -3.44 2.23 -8.74
CA GLN A 23 -2.00 2.23 -8.46
C GLN A 23 -1.48 3.64 -8.22
N VAL A 24 -1.90 4.59 -9.05
CA VAL A 24 -1.50 5.99 -8.89
C VAL A 24 -2.05 6.56 -7.59
N GLY A 25 -3.31 6.28 -7.29
CA GLY A 25 -3.94 6.74 -6.05
C GLY A 25 -3.24 6.19 -4.82
N ALA A 26 -2.91 4.90 -4.85
CA ALA A 26 -2.18 4.28 -3.75
C ALA A 26 -0.80 4.89 -3.58
N ALA A 27 -0.09 5.13 -4.70
CA ALA A 27 1.22 5.75 -4.65
C ALA A 27 1.15 7.12 -3.99
N ARG A 28 0.20 7.95 -4.42
CA ARG A 28 0.03 9.28 -3.84
C ARG A 28 -0.26 9.22 -2.35
N LEU A 29 -1.16 8.35 -1.96
CA LEU A 29 -1.53 8.21 -0.57
C LEU A 29 -0.36 7.78 0.29
N LEU A 30 0.43 6.84 -0.20
CA LEU A 30 1.53 6.25 0.54
C LEU A 30 2.86 7.00 0.38
N GLY A 31 2.85 8.11 -0.35
CA GLY A 31 4.04 8.91 -0.53
C GLY A 31 5.08 8.27 -1.46
N ALA A 32 4.65 7.38 -2.35
CA ALA A 32 5.53 6.69 -3.27
C ALA A 32 5.37 7.23 -4.69
N ASP A 33 6.40 7.00 -5.50
CA ASP A 33 6.34 7.31 -6.92
C ASP A 33 5.38 6.33 -7.62
N PRO A 34 4.55 6.78 -8.56
CA PRO A 34 3.66 5.87 -9.31
C PRO A 34 4.40 4.71 -9.98
N ARG A 35 5.63 4.93 -10.45
CA ARG A 35 6.43 3.86 -11.04
C ARG A 35 6.78 2.80 -10.00
N THR A 36 7.04 3.21 -8.78
CA THR A 36 7.36 2.30 -7.69
C THR A 36 6.13 1.44 -7.35
N ALA A 37 4.95 2.06 -7.24
CA ALA A 37 3.72 1.31 -6.98
C ALA A 37 3.45 0.31 -8.10
N ARG A 38 3.70 0.68 -9.34
CA ARG A 38 3.55 -0.23 -10.47
C ARG A 38 4.49 -1.44 -10.35
N ARG A 39 5.74 -1.21 -9.93
CA ARG A 39 6.70 -2.30 -9.73
C ARG A 39 6.25 -3.26 -8.64
N TRP A 40 5.65 -2.72 -7.57
CA TRP A 40 5.07 -3.57 -6.53
C TRP A 40 3.94 -4.43 -7.10
N ALA A 41 3.07 -3.83 -7.91
CA ALA A 41 1.94 -4.53 -8.51
C ALA A 41 2.36 -5.59 -9.52
N LEU A 42 3.51 -5.40 -10.19
CA LEU A 42 4.04 -6.34 -11.17
C LEU A 42 4.96 -7.39 -10.55
N GLY A 43 5.28 -7.25 -9.26
CA GLY A 43 6.19 -8.18 -8.60
C GLY A 43 7.66 -7.92 -8.90
N GLU A 44 7.99 -6.78 -9.51
CA GLU A 44 9.38 -6.42 -9.83
C GLU A 44 10.12 -5.91 -8.61
N ARG A 45 9.39 -5.43 -7.61
CA ARG A 45 9.95 -4.99 -6.35
C ARG A 45 9.04 -5.44 -5.22
N SER A 46 9.66 -5.78 -4.09
CA SER A 46 8.91 -6.14 -2.90
C SER A 46 8.27 -4.90 -2.28
N VAL A 47 7.05 -5.07 -1.77
CA VAL A 47 6.39 -4.00 -1.01
C VAL A 47 7.13 -3.83 0.31
N PRO A 48 7.62 -2.62 0.63
CA PRO A 48 8.32 -2.41 1.90
C PRO A 48 7.41 -2.71 3.09
N THR A 49 8.01 -3.19 4.17
CA THR A 49 7.25 -3.55 5.37
C THR A 49 6.39 -2.41 5.91
N PRO A 50 6.88 -1.15 6.00
CA PRO A 50 6.03 -0.07 6.47
C PRO A 50 4.80 0.14 5.60
N ILE A 51 4.94 -0.01 4.29
CA ILE A 51 3.82 0.15 3.35
C ILE A 51 2.83 -0.99 3.55
N GLU A 52 3.31 -2.20 3.71
CA GLU A 52 2.45 -3.34 3.97
C GLU A 52 1.66 -3.15 5.26
N ILE A 53 2.31 -2.69 6.31
CA ILE A 53 1.64 -2.45 7.59
C ILE A 53 0.52 -1.43 7.43
N LEU A 54 0.78 -0.33 6.73
CA LEU A 54 -0.24 0.68 6.47
C LEU A 54 -1.44 0.10 5.73
N LEU A 55 -1.18 -0.67 4.68
CA LEU A 55 -2.25 -1.29 3.90
C LEU A 55 -3.07 -2.26 4.76
N ARG A 56 -2.41 -3.05 5.59
CA ARG A 56 -3.11 -4.00 6.47
C ARG A 56 -3.96 -3.28 7.51
N LEU A 57 -3.46 -2.18 8.06
CA LEU A 57 -4.22 -1.36 9.00
C LEU A 57 -5.46 -0.77 8.34
N MET A 58 -5.33 -0.30 7.11
CA MET A 58 -6.46 0.24 6.36
C MET A 58 -7.49 -0.85 6.08
N LEU A 59 -7.05 -2.04 5.68
CA LEU A 59 -7.94 -3.16 5.41
C LEU A 59 -8.67 -3.63 6.66
N ALA A 60 -8.01 -3.52 7.81
CA ALA A 60 -8.60 -3.90 9.09
C ALA A 60 -9.51 -2.80 9.65
N GLY A 61 -9.62 -1.65 8.99
CA GLY A 61 -10.43 -0.55 9.44
C GLY A 61 -9.85 0.22 10.61
N LYS A 62 -8.55 0.02 10.91
CA LYS A 62 -7.89 0.69 12.03
C LYS A 62 -7.52 2.12 11.70
N ILE A 63 -7.19 2.39 10.43
CA ILE A 63 -6.91 3.72 9.93
C ILE A 63 -7.59 3.87 8.57
N SER A 64 -7.81 5.12 8.17
CA SER A 64 -8.40 5.43 6.87
C SER A 64 -7.42 6.24 6.03
N ALA A 65 -7.75 6.42 4.76
CA ALA A 65 -6.98 7.28 3.87
C ALA A 65 -6.90 8.70 4.43
N ASP A 66 -7.98 9.17 5.03
CA ASP A 66 -8.01 10.52 5.62
C ASP A 66 -7.03 10.64 6.78
N ASP A 67 -6.87 9.57 7.58
CA ASP A 67 -5.90 9.57 8.67
C ASP A 67 -4.48 9.74 8.15
N ILE A 68 -4.16 9.06 7.05
CA ILE A 68 -2.84 9.17 6.43
C ILE A 68 -2.62 10.57 5.87
N ASP A 69 -3.61 11.11 5.17
CA ASP A 69 -3.53 12.46 4.62
C ASP A 69 -3.35 13.50 5.71
N GLY A 70 -3.96 13.29 6.87
CA GLY A 70 -3.87 14.22 8.00
C GLY A 70 -2.48 14.32 8.60
N VAL A 71 -1.64 13.29 8.47
CA VAL A 71 -0.29 13.28 9.05
C VAL A 71 0.80 13.44 8.00
N ARG A 72 0.44 13.37 6.72
CA ARG A 72 1.42 13.48 5.65
C ARG A 72 1.88 14.93 5.50
N PRO A 73 3.20 15.16 5.37
CA PRO A 73 3.68 16.52 5.14
C PRO A 73 3.21 17.04 3.80
N SER A 74 2.83 18.30 3.78
CA SER A 74 2.38 18.94 2.54
C SER A 74 3.55 19.35 1.67
#